data_0150ad1a15396458d5f6bd658d046eaf
#
_entry.id   0150ad1a15396458d5f6bd658d046eaf
#
_cell.length_a   1.000
_cell.length_b   1.000
_cell.length_c   1.000
_cell.angle_alpha   90.00
_cell.angle_beta   90.00
_cell.angle_gamma   90.00
#
_symmetry.space_group_name_H-M   'P 1'
#
loop_
_entity.id
_entity.type
_entity.pdbx_description
1 polymer ?
#
loop_
_entity_poly.entity_id
_entity_poly.type
_entity_poly.pdbx_seq_one_letter_code
_entity_poly.pdbx_strand_id
1 'polypeptide(L)'
;MLLLVACNQDSGLKHSEPNTKSINSLTALYPSATDVTWRVKGQYDIASFKLPASAPRQAGTSQGDNEIDMEAWFVSQDGSWRMSKESEMDFDQLPEAVQKAFKQSIYAEWKVDDVVRLEREGAETLYVIEVEQGNQEMHLFYSVDGILVRAEADLDDDYEGQIVGSVPSFVQAFLQKTYPNARIIEIDEKDGMIEVEILDGRIQREILFKQDGTWISTCTEDILLSEVPEAVLTAFKNSEYANYTIDEIEHFITPDKEFYRFELELKGAKDIKIDITLAGEISIAPSKDQDNHNDSKSYNLPDAVRQIIESKYPGAQIKDVDYENGLLEVEIIHEGRDKEVYFTDSSVWSYTSWELSKQEVPAAVLDALTKAYPNDVIDDDIHFVETPQGEYYAFELERGNDIEVFITPAGEIVDSPIPGIKL
;
A
#
# COMPACT_ATOMS: atom_id res chain seq x y z
N MET A 1 -26.42 35.85 -31.27
CA MET A 1 -25.22 36.68 -31.08
C MET A 1 -24.04 35.74 -31.27
N LEU A 2 -23.26 35.93 -32.35
CA LEU A 2 -22.18 35.01 -32.73
C LEU A 2 -21.05 35.14 -31.72
N LEU A 3 -20.64 34.04 -31.11
CA LEU A 3 -19.39 33.92 -30.37
C LEU A 3 -18.30 33.43 -31.32
N LEU A 4 -17.30 34.25 -31.52
CA LEU A 4 -16.08 33.95 -32.26
C LEU A 4 -15.17 33.03 -31.40
N VAL A 5 -14.93 31.87 -31.93
CA VAL A 5 -13.91 30.92 -31.39
C VAL A 5 -12.54 31.41 -31.85
N ALA A 6 -11.68 31.70 -30.90
CA ALA A 6 -10.25 31.92 -31.18
C ALA A 6 -9.55 30.57 -31.27
N CYS A 7 -9.08 30.21 -32.46
CA CYS A 7 -8.19 29.07 -32.66
C CYS A 7 -6.82 29.32 -32.06
N ASN A 8 -6.40 28.50 -31.10
CA ASN A 8 -4.97 28.27 -30.83
C ASN A 8 -4.65 26.88 -31.35
N GLN A 9 -3.66 26.80 -32.25
CA GLN A 9 -3.14 25.54 -32.76
C GLN A 9 -2.19 24.96 -31.74
N ASP A 10 -2.59 23.82 -31.14
CA ASP A 10 -1.62 22.87 -30.63
C ASP A 10 -2.11 21.44 -30.84
N SER A 11 -1.18 20.62 -31.34
CA SER A 11 -1.13 19.17 -31.52
C SER A 11 -2.41 18.33 -31.51
N GLY A 12 -2.93 17.99 -32.68
CA GLY A 12 -3.38 16.63 -33.02
C GLY A 12 -4.76 16.16 -32.59
N LEU A 13 -5.47 16.82 -31.70
CA LEU A 13 -6.81 16.44 -31.25
C LEU A 13 -7.87 17.04 -32.17
N LYS A 14 -8.64 16.19 -32.83
CA LYS A 14 -9.86 16.64 -33.54
C LYS A 14 -10.84 17.15 -32.51
N HIS A 15 -11.09 18.46 -32.47
CA HIS A 15 -12.23 19.04 -31.75
C HIS A 15 -13.52 18.52 -32.42
N SER A 16 -14.08 17.43 -31.90
CA SER A 16 -15.47 17.06 -32.18
C SER A 16 -16.34 17.72 -31.11
N GLU A 17 -17.50 18.20 -31.52
CA GLU A 17 -18.49 18.78 -30.57
C GLU A 17 -18.97 17.63 -29.65
N PRO A 18 -19.14 17.88 -28.33
CA PRO A 18 -19.66 16.88 -27.42
C PRO A 18 -21.10 16.52 -27.75
N ASN A 19 -21.50 15.30 -27.40
CA ASN A 19 -22.89 14.89 -27.54
C ASN A 19 -23.81 15.74 -26.65
N THR A 20 -24.98 16.09 -27.18
CA THR A 20 -25.99 16.82 -26.41
C THR A 20 -26.41 16.13 -25.12
N LYS A 21 -26.34 14.77 -25.07
CA LYS A 21 -26.63 14.02 -23.86
C LYS A 21 -25.59 14.27 -22.78
N SER A 22 -24.29 14.30 -23.14
CA SER A 22 -23.19 14.62 -22.23
C SER A 22 -23.34 16.04 -21.66
N ILE A 23 -23.73 17.03 -22.52
CA ILE A 23 -24.00 18.40 -22.07
C ILE A 23 -25.14 18.43 -21.06
N ASN A 24 -26.23 17.68 -21.33
CA ASN A 24 -27.37 17.60 -20.41
C ASN A 24 -26.99 16.94 -19.08
N SER A 25 -26.18 15.88 -19.10
CA SER A 25 -25.71 15.23 -17.91
C SER A 25 -24.82 16.14 -17.07
N LEU A 26 -23.88 16.84 -17.69
CA LEU A 26 -23.08 17.85 -16.99
C LEU A 26 -23.95 18.88 -16.31
N THR A 27 -24.94 19.48 -17.06
CA THR A 27 -25.82 20.49 -16.52
C THR A 27 -26.67 19.99 -15.36
N ALA A 28 -27.07 18.71 -15.39
CA ALA A 28 -27.83 18.07 -14.32
C ALA A 28 -26.98 17.79 -13.07
N LEU A 29 -25.75 17.32 -13.25
CA LEU A 29 -24.84 17.00 -12.17
C LEU A 29 -24.20 18.25 -11.55
N TYR A 30 -23.83 19.20 -12.39
CA TYR A 30 -23.11 20.41 -12.00
C TYR A 30 -23.81 21.67 -12.50
N PRO A 31 -25.00 22.02 -11.94
CA PRO A 31 -25.81 23.16 -12.41
C PRO A 31 -25.14 24.52 -12.21
N SER A 32 -24.10 24.58 -11.35
CA SER A 32 -23.33 25.80 -11.08
C SER A 32 -22.02 25.86 -11.87
N ALA A 33 -21.79 24.94 -12.83
CA ALA A 33 -20.57 24.93 -13.62
C ALA A 33 -20.46 26.21 -14.47
N THR A 34 -19.26 26.79 -14.44
CA THR A 34 -18.87 27.95 -15.24
C THR A 34 -17.64 27.61 -16.09
N ASP A 35 -17.34 28.45 -17.08
CA ASP A 35 -16.17 28.31 -17.96
C ASP A 35 -16.03 26.93 -18.61
N VAL A 36 -17.14 26.29 -18.95
CA VAL A 36 -17.19 24.92 -19.49
C VAL A 36 -16.53 24.86 -20.86
N THR A 37 -15.53 24.02 -20.97
CA THR A 37 -14.90 23.62 -22.23
C THR A 37 -15.04 22.12 -22.44
N TRP A 38 -14.97 21.65 -23.68
CA TRP A 38 -15.14 20.25 -24.01
C TRP A 38 -14.00 19.74 -24.89
N ARG A 39 -13.60 18.51 -24.63
CA ARG A 39 -12.74 17.73 -25.52
C ARG A 39 -13.31 16.32 -25.66
N VAL A 40 -12.91 15.61 -26.72
CA VAL A 40 -13.30 14.22 -26.94
C VAL A 40 -12.04 13.36 -26.94
N LYS A 41 -12.04 12.28 -26.16
CA LYS A 41 -10.98 11.28 -26.10
C LYS A 41 -11.59 9.90 -26.17
N GLY A 42 -11.27 9.12 -27.24
CA GLY A 42 -11.83 7.79 -27.40
C GLY A 42 -13.36 7.80 -27.45
N GLN A 43 -13.98 7.13 -26.50
CA GLN A 43 -15.43 7.03 -26.36
C GLN A 43 -16.03 8.06 -25.42
N TYR A 44 -15.22 9.00 -24.90
CA TYR A 44 -15.64 9.94 -23.88
C TYR A 44 -15.72 11.39 -24.39
N ASP A 45 -16.76 12.09 -23.98
CA ASP A 45 -16.84 13.54 -23.97
C ASP A 45 -16.39 14.03 -22.60
N ILE A 46 -15.38 14.89 -22.57
CA ILE A 46 -14.76 15.36 -21.34
C ILE A 46 -15.04 16.85 -21.20
N ALA A 47 -15.70 17.23 -20.11
CA ALA A 47 -15.92 18.61 -19.74
C ALA A 47 -14.88 19.08 -18.74
N SER A 48 -14.16 20.16 -19.03
CA SER A 48 -13.37 20.90 -18.04
C SER A 48 -14.15 22.15 -17.68
N PHE A 49 -14.34 22.44 -16.39
CA PHE A 49 -15.19 23.52 -15.90
C PHE A 49 -14.80 23.97 -14.50
N LYS A 50 -15.36 25.09 -14.07
CA LYS A 50 -15.17 25.61 -12.71
C LYS A 50 -16.43 25.49 -11.88
N LEU A 51 -16.25 25.20 -10.59
CA LEU A 51 -17.33 25.28 -9.60
C LEU A 51 -17.03 26.37 -8.56
N PRO A 52 -18.05 27.12 -8.10
CA PRO A 52 -17.87 28.05 -7.00
C PRO A 52 -17.56 27.24 -5.71
N ALA A 53 -16.60 27.70 -4.90
CA ALA A 53 -16.19 27.05 -3.64
C ALA A 53 -17.36 26.84 -2.64
N SER A 54 -18.47 27.58 -2.81
CA SER A 54 -19.69 27.45 -1.99
C SER A 54 -20.72 26.47 -2.55
N ALA A 55 -20.42 25.74 -3.64
CA ALA A 55 -21.33 24.73 -4.18
C ALA A 55 -21.51 23.59 -3.16
N PRO A 56 -22.76 23.07 -2.98
CA PRO A 56 -23.00 21.98 -2.04
C PRO A 56 -22.23 20.73 -2.48
N ARG A 57 -21.28 20.32 -1.66
CA ARG A 57 -20.47 19.11 -1.80
C ARG A 57 -20.75 18.15 -0.67
N GLN A 58 -20.52 16.90 -0.89
CA GLN A 58 -20.45 15.95 0.19
C GLN A 58 -19.28 16.33 1.11
N ALA A 59 -19.51 16.26 2.43
CA ALA A 59 -18.72 16.85 3.49
C ALA A 59 -17.19 16.71 3.35
N GLY A 60 -16.47 17.84 3.47
CA GLY A 60 -15.03 17.85 3.69
C GLY A 60 -14.22 19.00 3.12
N THR A 61 -14.79 20.13 2.74
CA THR A 61 -14.02 21.24 2.12
C THR A 61 -13.94 22.48 2.98
N SER A 62 -12.74 23.07 3.10
CA SER A 62 -12.43 24.32 3.80
C SER A 62 -12.68 25.56 2.94
N GLN A 63 -12.82 26.69 3.61
CA GLN A 63 -13.05 28.01 3.01
C GLN A 63 -11.76 28.56 2.38
N GLY A 64 -11.72 28.59 1.06
CA GLY A 64 -10.83 29.45 0.27
C GLY A 64 -11.62 30.19 -0.78
N ASP A 65 -11.25 31.43 -1.06
CA ASP A 65 -11.88 32.30 -2.07
C ASP A 65 -11.56 31.81 -3.46
N ASN A 66 -12.08 30.71 -3.92
CA ASN A 66 -11.75 30.41 -5.31
C ASN A 66 -12.70 29.39 -5.94
N GLU A 67 -12.75 29.43 -7.21
CA GLU A 67 -13.35 28.45 -8.10
C GLU A 67 -12.50 27.17 -8.03
N ILE A 68 -13.15 26.05 -8.22
CA ILE A 68 -12.58 24.73 -8.16
C ILE A 68 -12.50 24.19 -9.57
N ASP A 69 -11.33 23.78 -9.98
CA ASP A 69 -11.09 23.19 -11.29
C ASP A 69 -11.54 21.73 -11.32
N MET A 70 -12.44 21.44 -12.25
CA MET A 70 -13.08 20.14 -12.38
C MET A 70 -12.97 19.62 -13.80
N GLU A 71 -12.82 18.31 -13.93
CA GLU A 71 -13.11 17.56 -15.15
C GLU A 71 -14.18 16.52 -14.89
N ALA A 72 -15.06 16.30 -15.88
CA ALA A 72 -16.05 15.23 -15.83
C ALA A 72 -16.10 14.48 -17.16
N TRP A 73 -16.12 13.15 -17.07
CA TRP A 73 -16.04 12.22 -18.17
C TRP A 73 -17.39 11.55 -18.41
N PHE A 74 -17.89 11.64 -19.64
CA PHE A 74 -19.19 11.11 -20.05
C PHE A 74 -19.01 10.19 -21.26
N VAL A 75 -19.70 9.07 -21.29
CA VAL A 75 -19.76 8.21 -22.49
C VAL A 75 -20.44 8.97 -23.61
N SER A 76 -19.75 9.21 -24.71
CA SER A 76 -20.28 10.03 -25.83
C SER A 76 -21.57 9.47 -26.42
N GLN A 77 -21.78 8.15 -26.38
CA GLN A 77 -22.93 7.49 -26.97
C GLN A 77 -24.25 7.81 -26.25
N ASP A 78 -24.24 7.83 -24.91
CA ASP A 78 -25.45 7.93 -24.10
C ASP A 78 -25.42 9.05 -23.04
N GLY A 79 -24.26 9.68 -22.85
CA GLY A 79 -24.06 10.76 -21.88
C GLY A 79 -23.93 10.26 -20.43
N SER A 80 -23.73 8.96 -20.21
CA SER A 80 -23.52 8.41 -18.88
C SER A 80 -22.25 8.99 -18.27
N TRP A 81 -22.36 9.51 -17.05
CA TRP A 81 -21.20 9.95 -16.27
C TRP A 81 -20.38 8.75 -15.81
N ARG A 82 -19.06 8.89 -15.82
CA ARG A 82 -18.14 7.84 -15.40
C ARG A 82 -17.20 8.27 -14.28
N MET A 83 -16.63 9.46 -14.41
CA MET A 83 -15.67 9.98 -13.46
C MET A 83 -15.73 11.50 -13.39
N SER A 84 -15.40 12.04 -12.25
CA SER A 84 -15.07 13.45 -12.07
C SER A 84 -13.76 13.60 -11.32
N LYS A 85 -12.92 14.48 -11.82
CA LYS A 85 -11.63 14.86 -11.23
C LYS A 85 -11.72 16.27 -10.68
N GLU A 86 -11.35 16.46 -9.44
CA GLU A 86 -11.05 17.75 -8.82
C GLU A 86 -9.55 17.85 -8.69
N SER A 87 -8.94 18.83 -9.33
CA SER A 87 -7.49 19.06 -9.32
C SER A 87 -7.12 20.23 -8.40
N GLU A 88 -5.83 20.37 -8.11
CA GLU A 88 -5.27 21.48 -7.34
C GLU A 88 -5.92 21.63 -5.95
N MET A 89 -6.23 20.51 -5.29
CA MET A 89 -6.71 20.55 -3.91
C MET A 89 -5.55 20.90 -2.96
N ASP A 90 -5.84 21.72 -1.96
CA ASP A 90 -4.88 21.90 -0.86
C ASP A 90 -4.76 20.60 -0.04
N PHE A 91 -3.56 20.23 0.37
CA PHE A 91 -3.32 19.04 1.21
C PHE A 91 -4.19 19.03 2.47
N ASP A 92 -4.48 20.21 3.05
CA ASP A 92 -5.33 20.34 4.25
C ASP A 92 -6.82 20.04 3.97
N GLN A 93 -7.23 19.96 2.73
CA GLN A 93 -8.59 19.59 2.32
C GLN A 93 -8.80 18.07 2.24
N LEU A 94 -7.73 17.28 2.25
CA LEU A 94 -7.80 15.84 2.32
C LEU A 94 -8.51 15.38 3.61
N PRO A 95 -9.19 14.23 3.59
CA PRO A 95 -9.67 13.58 4.81
C PRO A 95 -8.53 13.43 5.83
N GLU A 96 -8.82 13.62 7.12
CA GLU A 96 -7.81 13.50 8.18
C GLU A 96 -7.09 12.15 8.17
N ALA A 97 -7.83 11.08 7.85
CA ALA A 97 -7.27 9.74 7.73
C ALA A 97 -6.21 9.63 6.60
N VAL A 98 -6.48 10.27 5.45
CA VAL A 98 -5.54 10.32 4.32
C VAL A 98 -4.30 11.14 4.68
N GLN A 99 -4.49 12.33 5.28
CA GLN A 99 -3.38 13.16 5.72
C GLN A 99 -2.48 12.41 6.72
N LYS A 100 -3.10 11.68 7.65
CA LYS A 100 -2.37 10.87 8.63
C LYS A 100 -1.62 9.74 7.97
N ALA A 101 -2.26 8.99 7.08
CA ALA A 101 -1.65 7.87 6.38
C ALA A 101 -0.46 8.32 5.52
N PHE A 102 -0.62 9.43 4.77
CA PHE A 102 0.48 9.99 4.00
C PHE A 102 1.67 10.39 4.87
N LYS A 103 1.43 11.10 5.99
CA LYS A 103 2.50 11.52 6.91
C LYS A 103 3.22 10.35 7.60
N GLN A 104 2.66 9.16 7.59
CA GLN A 104 3.23 7.93 8.13
C GLN A 104 3.81 7.00 7.05
N SER A 105 3.73 7.39 5.78
CA SER A 105 4.27 6.62 4.66
C SER A 105 5.75 6.94 4.41
N ILE A 106 6.42 6.09 3.66
CA ILE A 106 7.79 6.35 3.17
C ILE A 106 7.88 7.59 2.27
N TYR A 107 6.75 8.09 1.78
CA TYR A 107 6.65 9.26 0.92
C TYR A 107 6.45 10.59 1.68
N ALA A 108 6.40 10.56 3.02
CA ALA A 108 6.06 11.72 3.84
C ALA A 108 7.02 12.92 3.66
N GLU A 109 8.30 12.64 3.33
CA GLU A 109 9.33 13.66 3.08
C GLU A 109 9.46 14.05 1.60
N TRP A 110 8.67 13.42 0.71
CA TRP A 110 8.63 13.81 -0.69
C TRP A 110 7.84 15.11 -0.84
N LYS A 111 8.19 15.90 -1.84
CA LYS A 111 7.46 17.13 -2.13
C LYS A 111 6.10 16.75 -2.73
N VAL A 112 5.02 17.20 -2.11
CA VAL A 112 3.69 17.11 -2.70
C VAL A 112 3.62 18.11 -3.86
N ASP A 113 3.28 17.62 -5.07
CA ASP A 113 3.17 18.44 -6.26
C ASP A 113 1.70 18.78 -6.57
N ASP A 114 0.81 17.79 -6.60
CA ASP A 114 -0.63 18.01 -6.72
C ASP A 114 -1.41 17.07 -5.81
N VAL A 115 -2.66 17.44 -5.55
CA VAL A 115 -3.63 16.62 -4.82
C VAL A 115 -4.92 16.59 -5.62
N VAL A 116 -5.37 15.38 -5.94
CA VAL A 116 -6.52 15.14 -6.80
C VAL A 116 -7.57 14.31 -6.08
N ARG A 117 -8.85 14.60 -6.30
CA ARG A 117 -9.95 13.74 -5.90
C ARG A 117 -10.63 13.15 -7.12
N LEU A 118 -10.73 11.83 -7.15
CA LEU A 118 -11.40 11.08 -8.20
C LEU A 118 -12.72 10.50 -7.67
N GLU A 119 -13.84 11.01 -8.16
CA GLU A 119 -15.17 10.41 -7.97
C GLU A 119 -15.48 9.53 -9.17
N ARG A 120 -15.87 8.27 -8.96
CA ARG A 120 -16.03 7.27 -10.02
C ARG A 120 -17.38 6.57 -9.90
N GLU A 121 -18.05 6.30 -11.02
CA GLU A 121 -19.35 5.63 -11.02
C GLU A 121 -19.23 4.19 -10.48
N GLY A 122 -19.94 3.93 -9.39
CA GLY A 122 -20.00 2.58 -8.81
C GLY A 122 -18.76 2.10 -8.06
N ALA A 123 -17.76 2.96 -7.90
CA ALA A 123 -16.51 2.65 -7.21
C ALA A 123 -16.19 3.64 -6.09
N GLU A 124 -15.18 3.31 -5.30
CA GLU A 124 -14.66 4.14 -4.22
C GLU A 124 -14.13 5.47 -4.75
N THR A 125 -14.37 6.55 -4.00
CA THR A 125 -13.69 7.82 -4.24
C THR A 125 -12.24 7.69 -3.81
N LEU A 126 -11.32 8.03 -4.69
CA LEU A 126 -9.89 8.04 -4.39
C LEU A 126 -9.37 9.46 -4.24
N TYR A 127 -8.43 9.61 -3.32
CA TYR A 127 -7.59 10.80 -3.17
C TYR A 127 -6.19 10.44 -3.65
N VAL A 128 -5.73 11.13 -4.67
CA VAL A 128 -4.40 10.94 -5.23
C VAL A 128 -3.50 12.05 -4.73
N ILE A 129 -2.36 11.68 -4.18
CA ILE A 129 -1.31 12.62 -3.79
C ILE A 129 -0.15 12.38 -4.74
N GLU A 130 0.12 13.35 -5.59
CA GLU A 130 1.29 13.35 -6.46
C GLU A 130 2.48 13.86 -5.68
N VAL A 131 3.56 13.09 -5.68
CA VAL A 131 4.77 13.42 -4.94
C VAL A 131 6.01 13.26 -5.80
N GLU A 132 6.97 14.17 -5.61
CA GLU A 132 8.23 14.15 -6.34
C GLU A 132 9.44 14.14 -5.40
N GLN A 133 10.47 13.37 -5.77
CA GLN A 133 11.79 13.41 -5.15
C GLN A 133 12.88 13.23 -6.19
N GLY A 134 13.65 14.29 -6.44
CA GLY A 134 14.71 14.28 -7.47
C GLY A 134 14.13 14.18 -8.87
N ASN A 135 14.25 13.01 -9.50
CA ASN A 135 13.71 12.72 -10.84
C ASN A 135 12.64 11.61 -10.77
N GLN A 136 12.17 11.27 -9.60
CA GLN A 136 11.11 10.28 -9.39
C GLN A 136 9.81 11.00 -9.07
N GLU A 137 8.73 10.54 -9.64
CA GLU A 137 7.37 10.99 -9.42
C GLU A 137 6.49 9.79 -9.12
N MET A 138 5.62 9.91 -8.13
CA MET A 138 4.72 8.86 -7.71
C MET A 138 3.31 9.41 -7.48
N HIS A 139 2.32 8.66 -7.91
CA HIS A 139 0.90 8.91 -7.65
C HIS A 139 0.41 7.93 -6.58
N LEU A 140 0.04 8.45 -5.44
CA LEU A 140 -0.38 7.68 -4.27
C LEU A 140 -1.90 7.71 -4.13
N PHE A 141 -2.56 6.58 -4.36
CA PHE A 141 -4.01 6.46 -4.35
C PHE A 141 -4.51 6.03 -2.97
N TYR A 142 -5.23 6.89 -2.30
CA TYR A 142 -5.81 6.62 -0.98
C TYR A 142 -7.33 6.53 -1.03
N SER A 143 -7.92 5.56 -0.32
CA SER A 143 -9.33 5.57 0.01
C SER A 143 -9.65 6.68 1.03
N VAL A 144 -10.94 7.00 1.21
CA VAL A 144 -11.38 8.06 2.15
C VAL A 144 -10.95 7.82 3.60
N ASP A 145 -10.75 6.57 4.00
CA ASP A 145 -10.29 6.16 5.34
C ASP A 145 -8.77 5.97 5.43
N GLY A 146 -8.02 6.47 4.44
CA GLY A 146 -6.57 6.56 4.47
C GLY A 146 -5.86 5.23 4.23
N ILE A 147 -6.47 4.33 3.47
CA ILE A 147 -5.80 3.12 3.01
C ILE A 147 -5.13 3.44 1.69
N LEU A 148 -3.82 3.24 1.60
CA LEU A 148 -3.09 3.32 0.34
C LEU A 148 -3.46 2.07 -0.47
N VAL A 149 -4.25 2.24 -1.51
CA VAL A 149 -4.70 1.13 -2.36
C VAL A 149 -3.76 0.87 -3.52
N ARG A 150 -2.97 1.90 -3.90
CA ARG A 150 -2.00 1.78 -4.99
C ARG A 150 -1.01 2.93 -4.96
N ALA A 151 0.23 2.68 -5.43
CA ALA A 151 1.21 3.71 -5.76
C ALA A 151 1.79 3.42 -7.14
N GLU A 152 1.77 4.39 -8.02
CA GLU A 152 2.20 4.25 -9.41
C GLU A 152 3.20 5.35 -9.79
N ALA A 153 4.23 4.97 -10.56
CA ALA A 153 5.15 5.91 -11.16
C ALA A 153 4.70 6.29 -12.58
N ASP A 154 5.03 7.48 -13.02
CA ASP A 154 4.87 7.93 -14.41
C ASP A 154 3.42 7.79 -14.96
N LEU A 155 2.40 8.10 -14.15
CA LEU A 155 1.01 8.04 -14.57
C LEU A 155 0.64 9.26 -15.43
N ASP A 156 -0.22 9.08 -16.44
CA ASP A 156 -0.80 10.17 -17.20
C ASP A 156 -1.79 11.00 -16.34
N ASP A 157 -1.63 12.32 -16.28
CA ASP A 157 -2.45 13.27 -15.48
C ASP A 157 -3.96 13.28 -15.80
N ASP A 158 -4.37 12.64 -16.86
CA ASP A 158 -5.78 12.60 -17.22
C ASP A 158 -6.57 11.49 -16.51
N TYR A 159 -5.89 10.55 -15.87
CA TYR A 159 -6.49 9.46 -15.09
C TYR A 159 -7.53 8.61 -15.84
N GLU A 160 -7.43 8.51 -17.19
CA GLU A 160 -8.37 7.69 -17.97
C GLU A 160 -8.41 6.23 -17.50
N GLY A 161 -7.26 5.68 -17.15
CA GLY A 161 -7.14 4.33 -16.61
C GLY A 161 -7.87 4.09 -15.28
N GLN A 162 -8.28 5.18 -14.58
CA GLN A 162 -9.02 5.10 -13.33
C GLN A 162 -10.55 5.05 -13.53
N ILE A 163 -11.01 5.12 -14.78
CA ILE A 163 -12.44 5.01 -15.08
C ILE A 163 -12.86 3.55 -14.93
N VAL A 164 -13.61 3.29 -13.87
CA VAL A 164 -14.25 1.98 -13.68
C VAL A 164 -15.36 1.81 -14.72
N GLY A 165 -15.35 0.69 -15.43
CA GLY A 165 -16.42 0.32 -16.33
C GLY A 165 -17.76 0.17 -15.61
N SER A 166 -18.84 -0.10 -16.34
CA SER A 166 -20.11 -0.41 -15.69
C SER A 166 -19.96 -1.73 -14.91
N VAL A 167 -20.22 -1.68 -13.59
CA VAL A 167 -20.15 -2.87 -12.73
C VAL A 167 -21.12 -3.95 -13.23
N PRO A 168 -20.64 -5.13 -13.65
CA PRO A 168 -21.50 -6.19 -14.13
C PRO A 168 -22.50 -6.65 -13.06
N SER A 169 -23.70 -6.98 -13.44
CA SER A 169 -24.75 -7.39 -12.50
C SER A 169 -24.41 -8.62 -11.66
N PHE A 170 -23.63 -9.55 -12.22
CA PHE A 170 -23.18 -10.72 -11.48
C PHE A 170 -22.11 -10.37 -10.43
N VAL A 171 -21.26 -9.38 -10.69
CA VAL A 171 -20.31 -8.84 -9.70
C VAL A 171 -21.09 -8.22 -8.54
N GLN A 172 -22.05 -7.34 -8.83
CA GLN A 172 -22.91 -6.74 -7.79
C GLN A 172 -23.61 -7.80 -6.95
N ALA A 173 -24.17 -8.84 -7.59
CA ALA A 173 -24.87 -9.92 -6.88
C ALA A 173 -23.89 -10.74 -6.02
N PHE A 174 -22.68 -11.00 -6.49
CA PHE A 174 -21.64 -11.70 -5.73
C PHE A 174 -21.22 -10.89 -4.52
N LEU A 175 -20.89 -9.61 -4.70
CA LEU A 175 -20.45 -8.72 -3.61
C LEU A 175 -21.57 -8.57 -2.56
N GLN A 176 -22.80 -8.31 -2.99
CA GLN A 176 -23.93 -8.18 -2.04
C GLN A 176 -24.13 -9.43 -1.17
N LYS A 177 -23.85 -10.62 -1.71
CA LYS A 177 -23.96 -11.89 -1.00
C LYS A 177 -22.77 -12.17 -0.11
N THR A 178 -21.55 -11.93 -0.58
CA THR A 178 -20.31 -12.41 0.02
C THR A 178 -19.58 -11.32 0.81
N TYR A 179 -19.56 -10.11 0.27
CA TYR A 179 -18.87 -8.93 0.83
C TYR A 179 -19.79 -7.71 0.83
N PRO A 180 -20.89 -7.70 1.62
CA PRO A 180 -21.97 -6.71 1.50
C PRO A 180 -21.55 -5.27 1.83
N ASN A 181 -20.44 -5.08 2.50
CA ASN A 181 -19.91 -3.76 2.87
C ASN A 181 -18.66 -3.38 2.06
N ALA A 182 -18.26 -4.21 1.11
CA ALA A 182 -17.07 -3.94 0.31
C ALA A 182 -17.32 -2.79 -0.66
N ARG A 183 -16.27 -2.03 -0.92
CA ARG A 183 -16.21 -0.93 -1.87
C ARG A 183 -15.33 -1.36 -3.05
N ILE A 184 -15.79 -1.15 -4.26
CA ILE A 184 -15.04 -1.49 -5.47
C ILE A 184 -13.94 -0.43 -5.65
N ILE A 185 -12.71 -0.89 -5.81
CA ILE A 185 -11.55 -0.05 -6.13
C ILE A 185 -11.36 0.01 -7.64
N GLU A 186 -11.35 -1.17 -8.28
CA GLU A 186 -11.10 -1.28 -9.71
C GLU A 186 -11.86 -2.45 -10.34
N ILE A 187 -12.08 -2.37 -11.63
CA ILE A 187 -12.59 -3.48 -12.44
C ILE A 187 -11.82 -3.48 -13.75
N ASP A 188 -11.08 -4.54 -13.99
CA ASP A 188 -10.33 -4.75 -15.20
C ASP A 188 -10.85 -5.93 -16.02
N GLU A 189 -10.72 -5.81 -17.33
CA GLU A 189 -10.99 -6.90 -18.25
C GLU A 189 -9.70 -7.28 -18.98
N LYS A 190 -9.12 -8.42 -18.58
CA LYS A 190 -7.86 -8.90 -19.11
C LYS A 190 -7.97 -10.38 -19.48
N ASP A 191 -7.48 -10.75 -20.66
CA ASP A 191 -7.41 -12.14 -21.14
C ASP A 191 -8.73 -12.92 -21.10
N GLY A 192 -9.87 -12.21 -21.26
CA GLY A 192 -11.20 -12.81 -21.22
C GLY A 192 -11.68 -13.12 -19.80
N MET A 193 -11.05 -12.52 -18.80
CA MET A 193 -11.43 -12.54 -17.40
C MET A 193 -11.85 -11.15 -16.95
N ILE A 194 -12.63 -11.08 -15.89
CA ILE A 194 -12.97 -9.84 -15.20
C ILE A 194 -12.38 -9.94 -13.81
N GLU A 195 -11.47 -9.03 -13.53
CA GLU A 195 -10.82 -8.84 -12.24
C GLU A 195 -11.48 -7.68 -11.52
N VAL A 196 -11.79 -7.87 -10.26
CA VAL A 196 -12.47 -6.87 -9.43
C VAL A 196 -11.70 -6.70 -8.13
N GLU A 197 -11.07 -5.56 -7.99
CA GLU A 197 -10.46 -5.17 -6.73
C GLU A 197 -11.49 -4.54 -5.80
N ILE A 198 -11.53 -4.99 -4.57
CA ILE A 198 -12.42 -4.47 -3.54
C ILE A 198 -11.68 -4.15 -2.24
N LEU A 199 -12.25 -3.23 -1.50
CA LEU A 199 -11.85 -2.94 -0.13
C LEU A 199 -12.96 -3.41 0.83
N ASP A 200 -12.73 -4.52 1.53
CA ASP A 200 -13.62 -5.10 2.54
C ASP A 200 -13.16 -4.70 3.95
N GLY A 201 -13.70 -3.61 4.46
CA GLY A 201 -13.15 -2.92 5.62
C GLY A 201 -11.81 -2.29 5.28
N ARG A 202 -10.72 -2.82 5.84
CA ARG A 202 -9.34 -2.44 5.53
C ARG A 202 -8.59 -3.48 4.68
N ILE A 203 -9.24 -4.58 4.34
CA ILE A 203 -8.63 -5.68 3.60
C ILE A 203 -8.89 -5.50 2.11
N GLN A 204 -7.84 -5.39 1.32
CA GLN A 204 -7.90 -5.40 -0.13
C GLN A 204 -8.02 -6.84 -0.62
N ARG A 205 -8.89 -7.07 -1.60
CA ARG A 205 -9.10 -8.38 -2.20
C ARG A 205 -9.26 -8.26 -3.71
N GLU A 206 -8.67 -9.18 -4.42
CA GLU A 206 -8.88 -9.40 -5.84
C GLU A 206 -9.90 -10.53 -6.04
N ILE A 207 -10.90 -10.31 -6.88
CA ILE A 207 -11.92 -11.30 -7.21
C ILE A 207 -11.94 -11.53 -8.70
N LEU A 208 -11.67 -12.76 -9.12
CA LEU A 208 -11.58 -13.13 -10.51
C LEU A 208 -12.84 -13.84 -11.00
N PHE A 209 -13.38 -13.36 -12.13
CA PHE A 209 -14.53 -13.95 -12.80
C PHE A 209 -14.20 -14.27 -14.27
N LYS A 210 -14.90 -15.26 -14.84
CA LYS A 210 -15.03 -15.38 -16.30
C LYS A 210 -16.02 -14.33 -16.81
N GLN A 211 -15.95 -14.03 -18.10
CA GLN A 211 -16.91 -13.12 -18.76
C GLN A 211 -18.37 -13.57 -18.66
N ASP A 212 -18.64 -14.87 -18.48
CA ASP A 212 -19.99 -15.41 -18.28
C ASP A 212 -20.51 -15.24 -16.84
N GLY A 213 -19.71 -14.62 -15.95
CA GLY A 213 -20.03 -14.40 -14.54
C GLY A 213 -19.69 -15.56 -13.61
N THR A 214 -19.00 -16.60 -14.10
CA THR A 214 -18.52 -17.69 -13.25
C THR A 214 -17.39 -17.16 -12.36
N TRP A 215 -17.57 -17.17 -11.04
CA TRP A 215 -16.51 -16.86 -10.08
C TRP A 215 -15.43 -17.93 -10.11
N ILE A 216 -14.17 -17.50 -10.15
CA ILE A 216 -12.99 -18.38 -10.22
C ILE A 216 -12.26 -18.40 -8.88
N SER A 217 -11.92 -17.23 -8.35
CA SER A 217 -11.16 -17.08 -7.12
C SER A 217 -11.42 -15.75 -6.43
N THR A 218 -11.13 -15.72 -5.15
CA THR A 218 -10.85 -14.50 -4.40
C THR A 218 -9.47 -14.65 -3.79
N CYS A 219 -8.59 -13.69 -4.02
CA CYS A 219 -7.28 -13.59 -3.43
C CYS A 219 -7.28 -12.46 -2.39
N THR A 220 -6.56 -12.65 -1.32
CA THR A 220 -6.16 -11.63 -0.37
C THR A 220 -4.65 -11.72 -0.26
N GLU A 221 -3.97 -10.66 -0.60
CA GLU A 221 -2.51 -10.53 -0.55
C GLU A 221 -2.06 -10.06 0.83
N ASP A 222 -0.76 -9.99 1.05
CA ASP A 222 -0.13 -9.48 2.27
C ASP A 222 -0.71 -10.09 3.57
N ILE A 223 -0.94 -11.41 3.56
CA ILE A 223 -1.43 -12.13 4.74
C ILE A 223 -0.31 -12.23 5.77
N LEU A 224 -0.58 -11.69 6.95
CA LEU A 224 0.38 -11.80 8.05
C LEU A 224 0.47 -13.26 8.55
N LEU A 225 1.67 -13.68 8.96
CA LEU A 225 1.89 -15.03 9.50
C LEU A 225 0.95 -15.35 10.67
N SER A 226 0.60 -14.34 11.48
CA SER A 226 -0.37 -14.46 12.58
C SER A 226 -1.80 -14.71 12.13
N GLU A 227 -2.14 -14.45 10.88
CA GLU A 227 -3.46 -14.68 10.29
C GLU A 227 -3.58 -16.06 9.65
N VAL A 228 -2.42 -16.74 9.43
CA VAL A 228 -2.39 -18.07 8.84
C VAL A 228 -2.81 -19.12 9.86
N PRO A 229 -3.75 -20.03 9.53
CA PRO A 229 -4.19 -21.09 10.44
C PRO A 229 -3.03 -21.98 10.91
N GLU A 230 -3.05 -22.35 12.20
CA GLU A 230 -2.01 -23.19 12.83
C GLU A 230 -1.75 -24.50 12.07
N ALA A 231 -2.77 -25.09 11.46
CA ALA A 231 -2.63 -26.32 10.67
C ALA A 231 -1.75 -26.09 9.42
N VAL A 232 -1.90 -24.96 8.75
CA VAL A 232 -1.12 -24.56 7.57
C VAL A 232 0.31 -24.28 7.98
N LEU A 233 0.54 -23.48 9.02
CA LEU A 233 1.88 -23.20 9.57
C LEU A 233 2.59 -24.47 10.04
N THR A 234 1.87 -25.39 10.67
CA THR A 234 2.42 -26.68 11.11
C THR A 234 2.83 -27.52 9.91
N ALA A 235 2.05 -27.53 8.85
CA ALA A 235 2.39 -28.23 7.61
C ALA A 235 3.65 -27.65 6.98
N PHE A 236 3.75 -26.32 6.87
CA PHE A 236 4.94 -25.62 6.38
C PHE A 236 6.19 -25.96 7.21
N LYS A 237 6.13 -25.77 8.53
CA LYS A 237 7.26 -26.03 9.46
C LYS A 237 7.75 -27.49 9.44
N ASN A 238 6.91 -28.44 9.06
CA ASN A 238 7.26 -29.86 8.96
C ASN A 238 7.61 -30.30 7.52
N SER A 239 7.61 -29.40 6.55
CA SER A 239 7.86 -29.69 5.15
C SER A 239 9.35 -29.61 4.81
N GLU A 240 9.69 -29.98 3.58
CA GLU A 240 11.03 -29.76 3.01
C GLU A 240 11.36 -28.27 2.78
N TYR A 241 10.34 -27.41 2.86
CA TYR A 241 10.46 -25.95 2.67
C TYR A 241 10.67 -25.18 3.97
N ALA A 242 10.74 -25.85 5.12
CA ALA A 242 10.83 -25.21 6.44
C ALA A 242 12.05 -24.30 6.66
N ASN A 243 13.08 -24.43 5.80
CA ASN A 243 14.30 -23.61 5.86
C ASN A 243 14.33 -22.48 4.82
N TYR A 244 13.25 -22.30 4.09
CA TYR A 244 13.10 -21.17 3.16
C TYR A 244 12.60 -19.96 3.93
N THR A 245 13.02 -18.78 3.51
CA THR A 245 12.44 -17.52 3.97
C THR A 245 11.08 -17.34 3.29
N ILE A 246 10.07 -16.94 4.04
CA ILE A 246 8.76 -16.59 3.49
C ILE A 246 8.87 -15.13 3.06
N ASP A 247 8.69 -14.87 1.77
CA ASP A 247 8.65 -13.52 1.21
C ASP A 247 7.22 -12.97 1.25
N GLU A 248 6.25 -13.76 0.79
CA GLU A 248 4.85 -13.35 0.72
C GLU A 248 3.91 -14.49 1.08
N ILE A 249 2.75 -14.13 1.62
CA ILE A 249 1.64 -15.07 1.87
C ILE A 249 0.36 -14.51 1.30
N GLU A 250 -0.25 -15.24 0.37
CA GLU A 250 -1.55 -14.95 -0.21
C GLU A 250 -2.60 -15.95 0.29
N HIS A 251 -3.83 -15.51 0.48
CA HIS A 251 -4.96 -16.38 0.82
C HIS A 251 -5.93 -16.50 -0.35
N PHE A 252 -6.11 -17.70 -0.87
CA PHE A 252 -6.99 -18.02 -1.98
C PHE A 252 -8.23 -18.77 -1.54
N ILE A 253 -9.40 -18.31 -2.00
CA ILE A 253 -10.66 -19.00 -1.94
C ILE A 253 -11.14 -19.27 -3.37
N THR A 254 -11.43 -20.53 -3.69
CA THR A 254 -11.97 -20.96 -4.99
C THR A 254 -13.24 -21.76 -4.78
N PRO A 255 -14.01 -22.10 -5.84
CA PRO A 255 -15.18 -22.97 -5.70
C PRO A 255 -14.90 -24.34 -5.08
N ASP A 256 -13.68 -24.86 -5.28
CA ASP A 256 -13.32 -26.24 -4.93
C ASP A 256 -12.44 -26.34 -3.68
N LYS A 257 -11.66 -25.31 -3.37
CA LYS A 257 -10.66 -25.34 -2.28
C LYS A 257 -10.38 -23.95 -1.71
N GLU A 258 -9.86 -23.95 -0.51
CA GLU A 258 -9.29 -22.80 0.19
C GLU A 258 -7.86 -23.17 0.58
N PHE A 259 -6.90 -22.28 0.32
CA PHE A 259 -5.49 -22.53 0.56
C PHE A 259 -4.72 -21.23 0.74
N TYR A 260 -3.56 -21.35 1.34
CA TYR A 260 -2.57 -20.29 1.47
C TYR A 260 -1.44 -20.57 0.50
N ARG A 261 -1.03 -19.57 -0.27
CA ARG A 261 0.15 -19.61 -1.13
C ARG A 261 1.27 -18.91 -0.42
N PHE A 262 2.41 -19.58 -0.35
CA PHE A 262 3.64 -19.04 0.21
C PHE A 262 4.62 -18.82 -0.94
N GLU A 263 5.10 -17.61 -1.11
CA GLU A 263 6.28 -17.30 -1.89
C GLU A 263 7.50 -17.49 -0.99
N LEU A 264 8.46 -18.24 -1.49
CA LEU A 264 9.56 -18.74 -0.67
C LEU A 264 10.89 -18.47 -1.35
N GLU A 265 11.81 -17.84 -0.62
CA GLU A 265 13.17 -17.60 -1.04
C GLU A 265 14.16 -18.51 -0.34
N LEU A 266 15.22 -18.90 -1.05
CA LEU A 266 16.37 -19.58 -0.49
C LEU A 266 17.64 -19.03 -1.13
N LYS A 267 18.56 -18.50 -0.33
CA LYS A 267 19.80 -17.90 -0.81
C LYS A 267 20.55 -18.84 -1.76
N GLY A 268 20.66 -18.43 -3.04
CA GLY A 268 21.34 -19.17 -4.10
C GLY A 268 20.48 -20.24 -4.81
N ALA A 269 19.20 -20.31 -4.55
CA ALA A 269 18.20 -21.10 -5.29
C ALA A 269 17.22 -20.15 -6.04
N LYS A 270 16.35 -20.75 -6.83
CA LYS A 270 15.23 -20.04 -7.46
C LYS A 270 14.06 -19.99 -6.48
N ASP A 271 13.38 -18.87 -6.44
CA ASP A 271 12.16 -18.69 -5.67
C ASP A 271 11.10 -19.71 -6.06
N ILE A 272 10.34 -20.16 -5.11
CA ILE A 272 9.32 -21.18 -5.28
C ILE A 272 8.01 -20.75 -4.62
N LYS A 273 6.89 -20.93 -5.32
CA LYS A 273 5.56 -20.74 -4.74
C LYS A 273 4.94 -22.09 -4.40
N ILE A 274 4.43 -22.24 -3.20
CA ILE A 274 3.73 -23.46 -2.75
C ILE A 274 2.33 -23.12 -2.24
N ASP A 275 1.35 -23.97 -2.57
CA ASP A 275 0.00 -23.90 -2.03
C ASP A 275 -0.14 -24.88 -0.88
N ILE A 276 -0.67 -24.41 0.27
CA ILE A 276 -0.94 -25.23 1.45
C ILE A 276 -2.44 -25.12 1.77
N THR A 277 -3.14 -26.22 1.66
CA THR A 277 -4.58 -26.26 1.99
C THR A 277 -4.82 -26.17 3.49
N LEU A 278 -6.05 -25.85 3.92
CA LEU A 278 -6.45 -25.87 5.33
C LEU A 278 -6.25 -27.25 6.01
N ALA A 279 -6.18 -28.34 5.22
CA ALA A 279 -5.86 -29.69 5.72
C ALA A 279 -4.35 -29.94 5.84
N GLY A 280 -3.51 -28.99 5.45
CA GLY A 280 -2.04 -29.13 5.47
C GLY A 280 -1.45 -29.89 4.28
N GLU A 281 -2.20 -30.05 3.19
CA GLU A 281 -1.69 -30.67 1.97
C GLU A 281 -0.89 -29.62 1.19
N ILE A 282 0.38 -29.94 0.85
CA ILE A 282 1.29 -29.05 0.14
C ILE A 282 1.40 -29.46 -1.32
N SER A 283 1.35 -28.49 -2.21
CA SER A 283 1.61 -28.64 -3.64
C SER A 283 2.38 -27.44 -4.19
N ILE A 284 3.22 -27.65 -5.20
CA ILE A 284 3.88 -26.55 -5.90
C ILE A 284 2.81 -25.77 -6.67
N ALA A 285 2.78 -24.46 -6.49
CA ALA A 285 1.88 -23.59 -7.24
C ALA A 285 2.24 -23.59 -8.73
N PRO A 286 1.25 -23.49 -9.64
CA PRO A 286 1.52 -23.35 -11.06
C PRO A 286 2.35 -22.09 -11.33
N SER A 287 3.50 -22.23 -11.99
CA SER A 287 4.29 -21.08 -12.42
C SER A 287 3.49 -20.28 -13.45
N LYS A 288 2.99 -19.11 -13.10
CA LYS A 288 2.69 -18.07 -14.07
C LYS A 288 4.00 -17.34 -14.37
N ASP A 289 4.52 -17.47 -15.58
CA ASP A 289 5.50 -16.51 -16.06
C ASP A 289 4.74 -15.19 -16.29
N GLN A 290 5.17 -14.14 -15.61
CA GLN A 290 4.69 -12.75 -15.64
C GLN A 290 3.53 -12.40 -14.69
N ASP A 291 3.83 -12.28 -13.42
CA ASP A 291 3.18 -11.28 -12.59
C ASP A 291 4.05 -10.00 -12.66
N ASN A 292 3.67 -9.10 -13.57
CA ASN A 292 4.11 -7.71 -13.51
C ASN A 292 3.21 -6.99 -12.50
N HIS A 293 3.32 -7.35 -11.23
CA HIS A 293 2.85 -6.46 -10.19
C HIS A 293 3.92 -5.39 -9.97
N ASN A 294 3.51 -4.17 -10.18
CA ASN A 294 4.28 -3.00 -9.82
C ASN A 294 4.18 -2.92 -8.29
N ASP A 295 5.23 -3.42 -7.62
CA ASP A 295 5.30 -3.56 -6.15
C ASP A 295 5.24 -2.21 -5.44
N SER A 296 4.04 -1.72 -5.24
CA SER A 296 3.80 -0.75 -4.18
C SER A 296 3.11 -1.49 -3.02
N LYS A 297 3.92 -2.16 -2.20
CA LYS A 297 3.45 -2.92 -1.04
C LYS A 297 2.67 -2.00 -0.10
N SER A 298 1.37 -2.19 -0.05
CA SER A 298 0.47 -1.54 0.91
C SER A 298 0.28 -2.46 2.11
N TYR A 299 1.22 -2.42 3.06
CA TYR A 299 1.17 -3.29 4.23
C TYR A 299 -0.05 -3.02 5.11
N ASN A 300 -0.93 -3.99 5.22
CA ASN A 300 -2.09 -3.92 6.10
C ASN A 300 -1.76 -4.37 7.53
N LEU A 301 -0.84 -3.64 8.17
CA LEU A 301 -0.43 -3.92 9.55
C LEU A 301 -1.64 -3.95 10.51
N PRO A 302 -1.69 -4.91 11.45
CA PRO A 302 -2.70 -4.93 12.50
C PRO A 302 -2.77 -3.61 13.26
N ASP A 303 -3.96 -3.18 13.62
CA ASP A 303 -4.16 -1.95 14.41
C ASP A 303 -3.35 -1.96 15.71
N ALA A 304 -3.16 -3.12 16.33
CA ALA A 304 -2.35 -3.27 17.53
C ALA A 304 -0.86 -2.95 17.26
N VAL A 305 -0.32 -3.42 16.14
CA VAL A 305 1.07 -3.12 15.71
C VAL A 305 1.23 -1.64 15.42
N ARG A 306 0.32 -1.05 14.62
CA ARG A 306 0.33 0.40 14.33
C ARG A 306 0.28 1.26 15.58
N GLN A 307 -0.60 0.91 16.55
CA GLN A 307 -0.72 1.63 17.81
C GLN A 307 0.54 1.55 18.66
N ILE A 308 1.22 0.41 18.68
CA ILE A 308 2.47 0.24 19.41
C ILE A 308 3.57 1.08 18.75
N ILE A 309 3.71 1.04 17.42
CA ILE A 309 4.68 1.86 16.69
C ILE A 309 4.40 3.34 16.93
N GLU A 310 3.17 3.81 16.80
CA GLU A 310 2.81 5.21 17.04
C GLU A 310 3.08 5.65 18.48
N SER A 311 2.86 4.76 19.45
CA SER A 311 3.10 5.05 20.88
C SER A 311 4.58 5.11 21.24
N LYS A 312 5.39 4.19 20.66
CA LYS A 312 6.84 4.11 20.97
C LYS A 312 7.68 5.05 20.12
N TYR A 313 7.30 5.22 18.86
CA TYR A 313 8.01 5.97 17.84
C TYR A 313 7.07 6.98 17.15
N PRO A 314 6.62 8.03 17.85
CA PRO A 314 5.66 8.99 17.31
C PRO A 314 6.19 9.65 16.04
N GLY A 315 5.42 9.59 14.96
CA GLY A 315 5.82 10.13 13.65
C GLY A 315 6.77 9.24 12.86
N ALA A 316 6.97 7.99 13.27
CA ALA A 316 7.71 7.01 12.47
C ALA A 316 7.01 6.73 11.13
N GLN A 317 7.82 6.56 10.09
CA GLN A 317 7.39 6.16 8.75
C GLN A 317 7.65 4.67 8.59
N ILE A 318 6.65 3.91 8.16
CA ILE A 318 6.83 2.49 7.87
C ILE A 318 7.47 2.38 6.48
N LYS A 319 8.62 1.73 6.41
CA LYS A 319 9.43 1.57 5.20
C LYS A 319 9.18 0.22 4.54
N ASP A 320 9.19 -0.84 5.35
CA ASP A 320 8.94 -2.21 4.89
C ASP A 320 8.33 -3.06 6.00
N VAL A 321 7.80 -4.22 5.62
CA VAL A 321 7.24 -5.21 6.55
C VAL A 321 7.60 -6.59 6.05
N ASP A 322 8.23 -7.39 6.90
CA ASP A 322 8.71 -8.72 6.56
C ASP A 322 8.57 -9.70 7.73
N TYR A 323 9.01 -10.92 7.55
CA TYR A 323 9.10 -11.92 8.60
C TYR A 323 10.53 -12.40 8.74
N GLU A 324 11.14 -12.11 9.87
CA GLU A 324 12.47 -12.58 10.18
C GLU A 324 12.50 -13.36 11.49
N ASN A 325 13.21 -14.49 11.51
CA ASN A 325 13.36 -15.34 12.69
C ASN A 325 12.02 -15.77 13.36
N GLY A 326 10.93 -15.82 12.60
CA GLY A 326 9.58 -16.14 13.10
C GLY A 326 8.89 -15.00 13.82
N LEU A 327 9.35 -13.77 13.63
CA LEU A 327 8.73 -12.54 14.11
C LEU A 327 8.29 -11.68 12.92
N LEU A 328 7.22 -10.92 13.11
CA LEU A 328 6.86 -9.85 12.20
C LEU A 328 7.85 -8.71 12.40
N GLU A 329 8.62 -8.41 11.39
CA GLU A 329 9.50 -7.26 11.31
C GLU A 329 8.78 -6.08 10.65
N VAL A 330 8.93 -4.90 11.21
CA VAL A 330 8.46 -3.65 10.63
C VAL A 330 9.63 -2.69 10.60
N GLU A 331 10.19 -2.47 9.41
CA GLU A 331 11.17 -1.42 9.22
C GLU A 331 10.51 -0.05 9.31
N ILE A 332 11.07 0.83 10.12
CA ILE A 332 10.59 2.20 10.26
C ILE A 332 11.73 3.21 10.14
N ILE A 333 11.41 4.40 9.61
CA ILE A 333 12.28 5.57 9.74
C ILE A 333 11.74 6.43 10.90
N HIS A 334 12.54 6.60 11.94
CA HIS A 334 12.18 7.44 13.09
C HIS A 334 13.34 8.35 13.48
N GLU A 335 13.10 9.67 13.50
CA GLU A 335 14.13 10.70 13.80
C GLU A 335 15.37 10.60 12.89
N GLY A 336 15.15 10.25 11.60
CA GLY A 336 16.20 10.11 10.59
C GLY A 336 17.06 8.85 10.73
N ARG A 337 16.59 7.84 11.44
CA ARG A 337 17.26 6.56 11.66
C ARG A 337 16.36 5.42 11.24
N ASP A 338 16.90 4.49 10.49
CA ASP A 338 16.27 3.20 10.20
C ASP A 338 16.25 2.36 11.49
N LYS A 339 15.10 1.74 11.77
CA LYS A 339 14.90 0.85 12.91
C LYS A 339 14.05 -0.32 12.50
N GLU A 340 14.39 -1.49 13.00
CA GLU A 340 13.65 -2.74 12.83
C GLU A 340 12.85 -3.02 14.10
N VAL A 341 11.54 -3.09 13.98
CA VAL A 341 10.62 -3.28 15.11
C VAL A 341 9.98 -4.65 15.00
N TYR A 342 10.29 -5.54 15.93
CA TYR A 342 9.87 -6.93 15.89
C TYR A 342 8.68 -7.22 16.79
N PHE A 343 7.72 -7.97 16.25
CA PHE A 343 6.50 -8.37 16.94
C PHE A 343 6.31 -9.89 16.88
N THR A 344 5.74 -10.44 17.94
CA THR A 344 5.29 -11.83 17.93
C THR A 344 4.05 -12.01 17.05
N ASP A 345 3.72 -13.24 16.68
CA ASP A 345 2.49 -13.60 15.96
C ASP A 345 1.21 -13.05 16.62
N SER A 346 1.24 -12.74 17.91
CA SER A 346 0.13 -12.15 18.65
C SER A 346 0.16 -10.62 18.67
N SER A 347 0.93 -9.99 17.78
CA SER A 347 1.11 -8.53 17.72
C SER A 347 1.67 -7.91 19.02
N VAL A 348 2.44 -8.68 19.79
CA VAL A 348 3.11 -8.18 20.99
C VAL A 348 4.52 -7.74 20.60
N TRP A 349 4.88 -6.50 20.91
CA TRP A 349 6.23 -6.00 20.70
C TRP A 349 7.26 -6.86 21.42
N SER A 350 8.25 -7.35 20.68
CA SER A 350 9.32 -8.22 21.15
C SER A 350 10.57 -7.41 21.47
N TYR A 351 11.10 -6.75 20.45
CA TYR A 351 12.24 -5.86 20.58
C TYR A 351 12.28 -4.87 19.40
N THR A 352 13.18 -3.89 19.48
CA THR A 352 13.54 -3.02 18.36
C THR A 352 15.06 -2.96 18.30
N SER A 353 15.63 -3.05 17.10
CA SER A 353 17.06 -2.88 16.86
C SER A 353 17.34 -1.76 15.85
N TRP A 354 18.53 -1.22 15.91
CA TRP A 354 19.09 -0.32 14.90
C TRP A 354 20.60 -0.25 15.01
N GLU A 355 21.24 -0.01 13.89
CA GLU A 355 22.68 0.17 13.83
C GLU A 355 23.16 1.45 14.50
N LEU A 356 24.34 1.35 15.12
CA LEU A 356 25.08 2.44 15.70
C LEU A 356 26.49 2.54 15.15
N SER A 357 26.95 3.76 14.93
CA SER A 357 28.37 3.99 14.79
C SER A 357 29.06 3.82 16.15
N LYS A 358 30.32 3.37 16.16
CA LYS A 358 31.13 3.21 17.36
C LYS A 358 31.22 4.49 18.22
N GLN A 359 31.06 5.67 17.60
CA GLN A 359 31.12 6.97 18.28
C GLN A 359 29.85 7.24 19.12
N GLU A 360 28.75 6.57 18.82
CA GLU A 360 27.48 6.68 19.54
C GLU A 360 27.42 5.76 20.77
N VAL A 361 28.36 4.80 20.86
CA VAL A 361 28.41 3.85 21.99
C VAL A 361 29.04 4.52 23.22
N PRO A 362 28.40 4.47 24.40
CA PRO A 362 28.94 5.02 25.62
C PRO A 362 30.30 4.41 25.98
N ALA A 363 31.22 5.26 26.51
CA ALA A 363 32.55 4.81 26.87
C ALA A 363 32.53 3.65 27.89
N ALA A 364 31.60 3.64 28.85
CA ALA A 364 31.45 2.56 29.81
C ALA A 364 31.19 1.19 29.17
N VAL A 365 30.42 1.17 28.09
CA VAL A 365 30.11 -0.04 27.32
C VAL A 365 31.34 -0.53 26.55
N LEU A 366 32.05 0.38 25.86
CA LEU A 366 33.27 0.05 25.13
C LEU A 366 34.40 -0.43 26.08
N ASP A 367 34.51 0.21 27.25
CA ASP A 367 35.49 -0.19 28.28
C ASP A 367 35.19 -1.59 28.83
N ALA A 368 33.90 -1.92 29.07
CA ALA A 368 33.48 -3.24 29.51
C ALA A 368 33.77 -4.29 28.45
N LEU A 369 33.44 -4.03 27.18
CA LEU A 369 33.72 -4.91 26.06
C LEU A 369 35.22 -5.17 25.91
N THR A 370 36.04 -4.10 25.84
CA THR A 370 37.50 -4.21 25.66
C THR A 370 38.17 -4.94 26.84
N LYS A 371 37.66 -4.76 28.05
CA LYS A 371 38.18 -5.43 29.25
C LYS A 371 37.87 -6.92 29.23
N ALA A 372 36.70 -7.31 28.77
CA ALA A 372 36.27 -8.70 28.73
C ALA A 372 36.87 -9.46 27.54
N TYR A 373 37.04 -8.76 26.41
CA TYR A 373 37.47 -9.32 25.13
C TYR A 373 38.65 -8.55 24.51
N PRO A 374 39.80 -8.51 25.20
CA PRO A 374 40.92 -7.61 24.84
C PRO A 374 41.66 -8.00 23.55
N ASN A 375 41.44 -9.18 23.02
CA ASN A 375 42.13 -9.70 21.83
C ASN A 375 41.18 -9.99 20.66
N ASP A 376 39.91 -9.70 20.80
CA ASP A 376 38.92 -10.00 19.78
C ASP A 376 38.75 -8.79 18.84
N VAL A 377 38.47 -9.09 17.58
CA VAL A 377 38.10 -8.11 16.58
C VAL A 377 36.60 -7.86 16.79
N ILE A 378 36.25 -6.62 17.00
CA ILE A 378 34.85 -6.16 17.06
C ILE A 378 34.48 -5.86 15.63
N ASP A 379 33.41 -6.48 15.13
CA ASP A 379 32.82 -6.11 13.83
C ASP A 379 32.34 -4.65 13.88
N ASP A 380 32.26 -4.01 12.72
CA ASP A 380 31.74 -2.64 12.61
C ASP A 380 30.22 -2.61 12.82
N ASP A 381 29.51 -3.76 12.74
CA ASP A 381 28.07 -3.88 12.97
C ASP A 381 27.78 -3.87 14.48
N ILE A 382 27.41 -2.70 14.96
CA ILE A 382 27.03 -2.49 16.37
C ILE A 382 25.54 -2.14 16.40
N HIS A 383 24.75 -2.92 17.14
CA HIS A 383 23.33 -2.67 17.28
C HIS A 383 22.97 -2.14 18.68
N PHE A 384 22.02 -1.21 18.69
CA PHE A 384 21.28 -0.91 19.90
C PHE A 384 20.00 -1.72 19.91
N VAL A 385 19.70 -2.36 21.03
CA VAL A 385 18.54 -3.26 21.18
C VAL A 385 17.68 -2.77 22.34
N GLU A 386 16.44 -2.43 22.05
CA GLU A 386 15.42 -2.06 23.01
C GLU A 386 14.45 -3.24 23.19
N THR A 387 14.22 -3.69 24.42
CA THR A 387 13.32 -4.79 24.75
C THR A 387 12.36 -4.41 25.87
N PRO A 388 11.31 -5.18 26.18
CA PRO A 388 10.48 -4.99 27.35
C PRO A 388 11.26 -5.04 28.69
N GLN A 389 12.45 -5.66 28.71
CA GLN A 389 13.28 -5.83 29.90
C GLN A 389 14.32 -4.71 30.07
N GLY A 390 14.66 -3.98 29.01
CA GLY A 390 15.65 -2.91 29.05
C GLY A 390 16.32 -2.66 27.71
N GLU A 391 17.37 -1.89 27.76
CA GLU A 391 18.17 -1.44 26.61
C GLU A 391 19.55 -2.10 26.65
N TYR A 392 20.08 -2.44 25.50
CA TYR A 392 21.34 -3.14 25.35
C TYR A 392 22.11 -2.65 24.13
N TYR A 393 23.43 -2.85 24.16
CA TYR A 393 24.33 -2.73 23.02
C TYR A 393 24.78 -4.12 22.64
N ALA A 394 24.56 -4.51 21.39
CA ALA A 394 24.97 -5.79 20.83
C ALA A 394 26.20 -5.60 19.94
N PHE A 395 27.17 -6.49 20.08
CA PHE A 395 28.42 -6.51 19.34
C PHE A 395 28.66 -7.90 18.79
N GLU A 396 29.03 -8.00 17.52
CA GLU A 396 29.58 -9.23 16.97
C GLU A 396 31.10 -9.24 17.10
N LEU A 397 31.64 -10.36 17.60
CA LEU A 397 33.09 -10.57 17.76
C LEU A 397 33.54 -11.70 16.83
N GLU A 398 34.51 -11.40 15.95
CA GLU A 398 35.11 -12.37 15.03
C GLU A 398 36.04 -13.35 15.79
N ARG A 399 35.62 -14.59 15.90
CA ARG A 399 36.39 -15.64 16.57
C ARG A 399 36.40 -17.00 15.85
N GLY A 400 36.36 -17.03 14.55
CA GLY A 400 36.25 -18.31 13.83
C GLY A 400 34.88 -19.00 13.92
N ASN A 401 34.13 -18.78 15.02
CA ASN A 401 32.69 -18.81 15.14
C ASN A 401 32.34 -17.51 15.82
N ASP A 402 31.66 -16.64 15.11
CA ASP A 402 31.27 -15.31 15.58
C ASP A 402 30.36 -15.44 16.80
N ILE A 403 30.58 -14.60 17.79
CA ILE A 403 29.77 -14.55 19.01
C ILE A 403 29.15 -13.16 19.19
N GLU A 404 27.89 -13.14 19.57
CA GLU A 404 27.22 -11.91 20.00
C GLU A 404 27.45 -11.64 21.48
N VAL A 405 27.68 -10.39 21.81
CA VAL A 405 27.87 -9.91 23.18
C VAL A 405 26.91 -8.79 23.46
N PHE A 406 26.05 -8.98 24.46
CA PHE A 406 25.11 -7.94 24.91
C PHE A 406 25.61 -7.24 26.16
N ILE A 407 25.58 -5.90 26.15
CA ILE A 407 26.06 -5.06 27.25
C ILE A 407 24.99 -4.01 27.59
N THR A 408 24.64 -3.92 28.86
CA THR A 408 23.72 -2.87 29.34
C THR A 408 24.38 -1.48 29.22
N PRO A 409 23.60 -0.37 29.23
CA PRO A 409 24.16 0.98 29.26
C PRO A 409 25.09 1.25 30.44
N ALA A 410 24.97 0.47 31.52
CA ALA A 410 25.83 0.55 32.69
C ALA A 410 27.18 -0.20 32.54
N GLY A 411 27.39 -0.91 31.43
CA GLY A 411 28.58 -1.71 31.14
C GLY A 411 28.56 -3.12 31.75
N GLU A 412 27.40 -3.68 32.06
CA GLU A 412 27.27 -5.07 32.50
C GLU A 412 27.06 -5.98 31.28
N ILE A 413 27.89 -7.00 31.13
CA ILE A 413 27.72 -8.04 30.09
C ILE A 413 26.64 -8.99 30.58
N VAL A 414 25.67 -9.26 29.72
CA VAL A 414 24.52 -10.12 30.00
C VAL A 414 24.33 -11.20 28.94
N ASP A 415 23.56 -12.22 29.27
CA ASP A 415 23.07 -13.16 28.28
C ASP A 415 22.13 -12.46 27.28
N SER A 416 21.97 -13.02 26.07
CA SER A 416 21.11 -12.44 25.05
C SER A 416 19.71 -12.13 25.60
N PRO A 417 19.24 -10.88 25.53
CA PRO A 417 17.88 -10.51 25.91
C PRO A 417 16.83 -10.97 24.89
N ILE A 418 17.28 -11.48 23.73
CA ILE A 418 16.48 -11.99 22.62
C ILE A 418 16.94 -13.41 22.26
N PRO A 419 16.76 -14.41 23.12
CA PRO A 419 17.33 -15.75 22.95
C PRO A 419 16.88 -16.43 21.66
N GLY A 420 17.85 -16.95 20.90
CA GLY A 420 17.60 -17.65 19.63
C GLY A 420 17.48 -16.75 18.41
N ILE A 421 17.65 -15.46 18.59
CA ILE A 421 17.70 -14.47 17.51
C ILE A 421 19.15 -13.98 17.40
N LYS A 422 19.65 -13.91 16.18
CA LYS A 422 20.93 -13.30 15.83
C LYS A 422 20.60 -11.95 15.14
N LEU A 423 21.28 -10.90 15.54
CA LEU A 423 21.16 -9.55 14.93
C LEU A 423 22.06 -9.44 13.71
#